data_277874c129a7f058176a8d8814740ee3
#
_entry.id   277874c129a7f058176a8d8814740ee3
#
_cell.length_a   1.000
_cell.length_b   1.000
_cell.length_c   1.000
_cell.angle_alpha   90.00
_cell.angle_beta   90.00
_cell.angle_gamma   90.00
#
_symmetry.space_group_name_H-M   'P 1'
#
loop_
_entity.id
_entity.type
_entity.pdbx_description
1 polymer ?
#
loop_
_entity_poly.entity_id
_entity_poly.type
_entity_poly.pdbx_seq_one_letter_code
_entity_poly.pdbx_strand_id
1 'polypeptide(L)'
;TTTHKTLRGARGGMILTNEEALAKKFNSAIFPGTQGGPLMHMIAGKAAAFGEALKPSFKIYAQSIVDNAKTLSETLLEGGLDIVSGGTDTHLILVDLRPKSLTGNIAERALERSGLTCNKNGIPFDPEKPMVTSGIRLGTPAGTTRGFGQAEFRLVGELIVEVLDGLAANGENNE
;
A
#
# COMPACT_ATOMS: atom_id res chain seq x y z
N THR A 1 -5.46 -8.84 -12.47
CA THR A 1 -4.59 -8.37 -11.38
C THR A 1 -3.23 -7.93 -11.88
N THR A 2 -2.43 -7.29 -11.01
CA THR A 2 -1.01 -7.02 -11.25
C THR A 2 -0.14 -8.06 -10.56
N THR A 3 1.03 -8.33 -11.13
CA THR A 3 1.97 -9.34 -10.60
C THR A 3 3.09 -8.73 -9.72
N HIS A 4 3.23 -7.41 -9.70
CA HIS A 4 4.34 -6.68 -9.07
C HIS A 4 3.99 -5.94 -7.77
N LYS A 5 2.80 -6.17 -7.22
CA LYS A 5 2.36 -5.59 -5.93
C LYS A 5 2.42 -6.67 -4.83
N THR A 6 1.30 -7.03 -4.23
CA THR A 6 1.26 -8.03 -3.14
C THR A 6 1.74 -9.42 -3.54
N LEU A 7 1.67 -9.79 -4.83
CA LEU A 7 2.29 -11.03 -5.34
C LEU A 7 3.83 -10.97 -5.37
N ARG A 8 4.42 -9.79 -5.20
CA ARG A 8 5.87 -9.58 -5.08
C ARG A 8 6.67 -10.07 -6.29
N GLY A 9 6.07 -10.05 -7.48
CA GLY A 9 6.66 -10.55 -8.72
C GLY A 9 7.16 -9.48 -9.69
N ALA A 10 7.53 -9.91 -10.88
CA ALA A 10 7.92 -9.03 -11.98
C ALA A 10 6.77 -8.13 -12.42
N ARG A 11 7.09 -6.94 -12.96
CA ARG A 11 6.08 -6.00 -13.48
C ARG A 11 5.25 -6.61 -14.58
N GLY A 12 3.95 -6.45 -14.47
CA GLY A 12 2.99 -6.86 -15.49
C GLY A 12 1.60 -7.04 -14.94
N GLY A 13 0.70 -7.42 -15.84
CA GLY A 13 -0.66 -7.82 -15.55
C GLY A 13 -0.87 -9.30 -15.77
N MET A 14 -1.99 -9.79 -15.25
CA MET A 14 -2.48 -11.14 -15.45
C MET A 14 -4.00 -11.11 -15.52
N ILE A 15 -4.57 -11.77 -16.52
CA ILE A 15 -6.01 -11.97 -16.66
C ILE A 15 -6.28 -13.46 -16.46
N LEU A 16 -7.24 -13.79 -15.62
CA LEU A 16 -7.65 -15.16 -15.31
C LEU A 16 -9.12 -15.34 -15.65
N THR A 17 -9.44 -16.45 -16.31
CA THR A 17 -10.83 -16.83 -16.62
C THR A 17 -10.94 -18.34 -16.75
N ASN A 18 -12.08 -18.88 -16.39
CA ASN A 18 -12.45 -20.28 -16.65
C ASN A 18 -13.30 -20.43 -17.92
N GLU A 19 -13.64 -19.32 -18.60
CA GLU A 19 -14.46 -19.31 -19.79
C GLU A 19 -13.57 -19.32 -21.04
N GLU A 20 -13.58 -20.42 -21.79
CA GLU A 20 -12.76 -20.61 -22.98
C GLU A 20 -13.04 -19.54 -24.06
N ALA A 21 -14.31 -19.16 -24.23
CA ALA A 21 -14.70 -18.13 -25.20
C ALA A 21 -14.10 -16.74 -24.86
N LEU A 22 -14.02 -16.41 -23.56
CA LEU A 22 -13.35 -15.18 -23.09
C LEU A 22 -11.84 -15.30 -23.22
N ALA A 23 -11.25 -16.44 -22.89
CA ALA A 23 -9.82 -16.65 -23.03
C ALA A 23 -9.34 -16.41 -24.46
N LYS A 24 -10.07 -16.93 -25.47
CA LYS A 24 -9.77 -16.67 -26.89
C LYS A 24 -9.83 -15.18 -27.24
N LYS A 25 -10.86 -14.47 -26.75
CA LYS A 25 -10.99 -13.02 -26.98
C LYS A 25 -9.86 -12.22 -26.30
N PHE A 26 -9.50 -12.56 -25.07
CA PHE A 26 -8.41 -11.91 -24.37
C PHE A 26 -7.06 -12.12 -25.06
N ASN A 27 -6.77 -13.35 -25.47
CA ASN A 27 -5.54 -13.65 -26.20
C ASN A 27 -5.46 -12.86 -27.51
N SER A 28 -6.54 -12.79 -28.29
CA SER A 28 -6.60 -12.01 -29.52
C SER A 28 -6.50 -10.51 -29.30
N ALA A 29 -7.10 -9.99 -28.23
CA ALA A 29 -7.01 -8.58 -27.87
C ALA A 29 -5.59 -8.19 -27.42
N ILE A 30 -4.88 -9.09 -26.73
CA ILE A 30 -3.49 -8.87 -26.37
C ILE A 30 -2.60 -8.97 -27.59
N PHE A 31 -2.65 -10.09 -28.32
CA PHE A 31 -1.84 -10.30 -29.52
C PHE A 31 -2.69 -10.84 -30.67
N PRO A 32 -2.71 -10.17 -31.85
CA PRO A 32 -1.93 -8.98 -32.17
C PRO A 32 -2.64 -7.64 -31.86
N GLY A 33 -3.70 -7.63 -31.06
CA GLY A 33 -4.56 -6.47 -30.86
C GLY A 33 -3.84 -5.25 -30.31
N THR A 34 -3.23 -5.35 -29.13
CA THR A 34 -2.62 -4.22 -28.42
C THR A 34 -1.14 -4.40 -28.10
N GLN A 35 -0.61 -5.61 -28.16
CA GLN A 35 0.77 -5.94 -27.81
C GLN A 35 1.44 -6.77 -28.92
N GLY A 36 2.76 -6.89 -28.86
CA GLY A 36 3.59 -7.67 -29.76
C GLY A 36 4.39 -8.73 -29.02
N GLY A 37 5.67 -8.92 -29.39
CA GLY A 37 6.56 -9.90 -28.79
C GLY A 37 6.70 -9.72 -27.29
N PRO A 38 6.52 -10.77 -26.48
CA PRO A 38 6.58 -10.66 -25.02
C PRO A 38 8.04 -10.54 -24.52
N LEU A 39 8.18 -9.86 -23.37
CA LEU A 39 9.44 -9.76 -22.66
C LEU A 39 9.65 -11.06 -21.85
N MET A 40 10.44 -11.98 -22.37
CA MET A 40 10.60 -13.33 -21.79
C MET A 40 11.20 -13.30 -20.40
N HIS A 41 12.12 -12.37 -20.07
CA HIS A 41 12.63 -12.19 -18.72
C HIS A 41 11.54 -11.81 -17.71
N MET A 42 10.54 -11.04 -18.13
CA MET A 42 9.38 -10.73 -17.28
C MET A 42 8.49 -11.96 -17.07
N ILE A 43 8.31 -12.79 -18.09
CA ILE A 43 7.56 -14.04 -17.97
C ILE A 43 8.29 -15.01 -17.03
N ALA A 44 9.61 -15.16 -17.18
CA ALA A 44 10.44 -15.98 -16.27
C ALA A 44 10.34 -15.47 -14.82
N GLY A 45 10.41 -14.13 -14.61
CA GLY A 45 10.23 -13.50 -13.31
C GLY A 45 8.86 -13.76 -12.70
N LYS A 46 7.78 -13.73 -13.51
CA LYS A 46 6.43 -14.10 -13.05
C LYS A 46 6.35 -15.58 -12.64
N ALA A 47 6.95 -16.49 -13.42
CA ALA A 47 6.96 -17.90 -13.11
C ALA A 47 7.67 -18.17 -11.77
N ALA A 48 8.83 -17.54 -11.53
CA ALA A 48 9.54 -17.63 -10.26
C ALA A 48 8.68 -17.11 -9.08
N ALA A 49 8.06 -15.95 -9.24
CA ALA A 49 7.19 -15.38 -8.23
C ALA A 49 5.96 -16.26 -7.91
N PHE A 50 5.36 -16.86 -8.92
CA PHE A 50 4.24 -17.78 -8.72
C PHE A 50 4.70 -19.07 -8.03
N GLY A 51 5.89 -19.57 -8.35
CA GLY A 51 6.52 -20.70 -7.64
C GLY A 51 6.76 -20.39 -6.16
N GLU A 52 7.12 -19.16 -5.81
CA GLU A 52 7.21 -18.70 -4.41
C GLU A 52 5.82 -18.59 -3.76
N ALA A 53 4.85 -18.01 -4.46
CA ALA A 53 3.50 -17.80 -3.94
C ALA A 53 2.74 -19.13 -3.67
N LEU A 54 3.13 -20.21 -4.32
CA LEU A 54 2.57 -21.55 -4.07
C LEU A 54 3.13 -22.22 -2.81
N LYS A 55 4.22 -21.72 -2.23
CA LYS A 55 4.80 -22.31 -1.02
C LYS A 55 3.97 -22.01 0.23
N PRO A 56 3.91 -22.91 1.21
CA PRO A 56 3.23 -22.64 2.49
C PRO A 56 3.72 -21.38 3.20
N SER A 57 5.01 -21.05 3.08
CA SER A 57 5.61 -19.85 3.65
C SER A 57 4.99 -18.55 3.14
N PHE A 58 4.45 -18.55 1.92
CA PHE A 58 3.78 -17.37 1.38
C PHE A 58 2.46 -17.06 2.11
N LYS A 59 1.75 -18.08 2.60
CA LYS A 59 0.54 -17.89 3.43
C LYS A 59 0.89 -17.23 4.75
N ILE A 60 2.01 -17.65 5.38
CA ILE A 60 2.51 -17.05 6.63
C ILE A 60 2.87 -15.58 6.38
N TYR A 61 3.61 -15.30 5.31
CA TYR A 61 3.96 -13.95 4.89
C TYR A 61 2.71 -13.08 4.65
N ALA A 62 1.73 -13.59 3.92
CA ALA A 62 0.50 -12.85 3.64
C ALA A 62 -0.30 -12.55 4.92
N GLN A 63 -0.37 -13.50 5.86
CA GLN A 63 -1.00 -13.28 7.16
C GLN A 63 -0.25 -12.23 7.97
N SER A 64 1.08 -12.30 8.01
CA SER A 64 1.91 -11.30 8.70
C SER A 64 1.70 -9.88 8.15
N ILE A 65 1.49 -9.72 6.84
CA ILE A 65 1.15 -8.43 6.24
C ILE A 65 -0.12 -7.84 6.84
N VAL A 66 -1.17 -8.67 6.97
CA VAL A 66 -2.47 -8.24 7.50
C VAL A 66 -2.37 -7.94 8.99
N ASP A 67 -1.69 -8.79 9.74
CA ASP A 67 -1.50 -8.60 11.19
C ASP A 67 -0.70 -7.32 11.48
N ASN A 68 0.35 -7.08 10.72
CA ASN A 68 1.13 -5.85 10.79
C ASN A 68 0.30 -4.61 10.43
N ALA A 69 -0.58 -4.71 9.42
CA ALA A 69 -1.47 -3.62 9.05
C ALA A 69 -2.48 -3.30 10.15
N LYS A 70 -3.02 -4.30 10.81
CA LYS A 70 -3.91 -4.11 11.97
C LYS A 70 -3.18 -3.41 13.09
N THR A 71 -1.99 -3.87 13.47
CA THR A 71 -1.17 -3.24 14.52
C THR A 71 -0.85 -1.78 14.20
N LEU A 72 -0.42 -1.49 12.97
CA LEU A 72 -0.17 -0.12 12.54
C LEU A 72 -1.44 0.74 12.61
N SER A 73 -2.57 0.22 12.14
CA SER A 73 -3.86 0.91 12.19
C SER A 73 -4.30 1.21 13.63
N GLU A 74 -4.20 0.25 14.53
CA GLU A 74 -4.52 0.42 15.95
C GLU A 74 -3.62 1.48 16.61
N THR A 75 -2.32 1.46 16.34
CA THR A 75 -1.37 2.46 16.86
C THR A 75 -1.69 3.88 16.38
N LEU A 76 -2.09 4.03 15.12
CA LEU A 76 -2.48 5.34 14.58
C LEU A 76 -3.78 5.84 15.19
N LEU A 77 -4.76 4.95 15.44
CA LEU A 77 -5.99 5.29 16.17
C LEU A 77 -5.71 5.73 17.61
N GLU A 78 -4.86 4.98 18.33
CA GLU A 78 -4.39 5.32 19.68
C GLU A 78 -3.70 6.70 19.69
N GLY A 79 -3.00 7.06 18.61
CA GLY A 79 -2.37 8.36 18.40
C GLY A 79 -3.31 9.49 17.96
N GLY A 80 -4.63 9.28 17.98
CA GLY A 80 -5.63 10.32 17.69
C GLY A 80 -5.83 10.62 16.21
N LEU A 81 -5.46 9.72 15.32
CA LEU A 81 -5.80 9.76 13.89
C LEU A 81 -7.07 8.94 13.63
N ASP A 82 -7.78 9.25 12.56
CA ASP A 82 -8.89 8.43 12.09
C ASP A 82 -8.44 7.51 10.96
N ILE A 83 -8.94 6.29 10.96
CA ILE A 83 -8.75 5.33 9.88
C ILE A 83 -10.07 5.16 9.15
N VAL A 84 -10.07 5.38 7.85
CA VAL A 84 -11.25 5.15 7.01
C VAL A 84 -11.72 3.70 7.20
N SER A 85 -13.00 3.51 7.44
CA SER A 85 -13.62 2.24 7.85
C SER A 85 -13.31 1.77 9.28
N GLY A 86 -12.67 2.59 10.11
CA GLY A 86 -12.34 2.26 11.50
C GLY A 86 -11.22 1.23 11.68
N GLY A 87 -10.49 0.89 10.61
CA GLY A 87 -9.41 -0.09 10.64
C GLY A 87 -9.12 -0.69 9.28
N THR A 88 -8.45 -1.84 9.25
CA THR A 88 -8.16 -2.57 8.02
C THR A 88 -8.19 -4.08 8.21
N ASP A 89 -8.63 -4.79 7.19
CA ASP A 89 -8.53 -6.25 7.03
C ASP A 89 -7.66 -6.65 5.84
N THR A 90 -6.94 -5.67 5.27
CA THR A 90 -6.03 -5.84 4.13
C THR A 90 -4.62 -5.36 4.47
N HIS A 91 -3.81 -5.16 3.45
CA HIS A 91 -2.44 -4.64 3.56
C HIS A 91 -2.35 -3.11 3.53
N LEU A 92 -3.46 -2.42 3.25
CA LEU A 92 -3.55 -0.97 3.08
C LEU A 92 -4.30 -0.32 4.23
N ILE A 93 -3.86 0.87 4.58
CA ILE A 93 -4.48 1.73 5.58
C ILE A 93 -4.69 3.10 4.93
N LEU A 94 -5.90 3.61 4.97
CA LEU A 94 -6.22 4.97 4.55
C LEU A 94 -6.48 5.81 5.81
N VAL A 95 -5.58 6.73 6.06
CA VAL A 95 -5.60 7.60 7.25
C VAL A 95 -6.27 8.92 6.92
N ASP A 96 -7.24 9.32 7.73
CA ASP A 96 -7.84 10.65 7.71
C ASP A 96 -7.08 11.59 8.64
N LEU A 97 -6.56 12.68 8.10
CA LEU A 97 -5.73 13.67 8.81
C LEU A 97 -6.51 14.83 9.40
N ARG A 98 -7.81 14.93 9.13
CA ARG A 98 -8.66 16.04 9.60
C ARG A 98 -8.71 16.18 11.12
N PRO A 99 -8.65 15.10 11.94
CA PRO A 99 -8.57 15.24 13.40
C PRO A 99 -7.37 16.05 13.88
N LYS A 100 -6.27 16.06 13.14
CA LYS A 100 -5.08 16.88 13.43
C LYS A 100 -5.02 18.19 12.61
N SER A 101 -6.09 18.53 11.88
CA SER A 101 -6.15 19.72 11.01
C SER A 101 -5.03 19.77 9.97
N LEU A 102 -4.60 18.62 9.48
CA LEU A 102 -3.54 18.47 8.47
C LEU A 102 -4.12 18.08 7.11
N THR A 103 -3.38 18.42 6.05
CA THR A 103 -3.67 17.98 4.69
C THR A 103 -2.66 16.91 4.22
N GLY A 104 -3.09 16.09 3.24
CA GLY A 104 -2.27 14.97 2.77
C GLY A 104 -0.94 15.39 2.15
N ASN A 105 -0.92 16.50 1.41
CA ASN A 105 0.30 16.98 0.74
C ASN A 105 1.38 17.46 1.70
N ILE A 106 1.02 18.11 2.82
CA ILE A 106 1.99 18.54 3.83
C ILE A 106 2.46 17.36 4.68
N ALA A 107 1.55 16.45 5.05
CA ALA A 107 1.88 15.24 5.78
C ALA A 107 2.81 14.31 4.97
N GLU A 108 2.54 14.11 3.67
CA GLU A 108 3.41 13.33 2.76
C GLU A 108 4.84 13.88 2.77
N ARG A 109 5.01 15.21 2.62
CA ARG A 109 6.35 15.84 2.62
C ARG A 109 7.06 15.72 3.97
N ALA A 110 6.36 15.92 5.08
CA ALA A 110 6.95 15.83 6.41
C ALA A 110 7.41 14.39 6.73
N LEU A 111 6.58 13.40 6.44
CA LEU A 111 6.91 11.99 6.61
C LEU A 111 8.06 11.56 5.71
N GLU A 112 8.11 12.02 4.45
CA GLU A 112 9.22 11.73 3.54
C GLU A 112 10.55 12.29 4.06
N ARG A 113 10.57 13.53 4.59
CA ARG A 113 11.77 14.10 5.24
C ARG A 113 12.24 13.28 6.44
N SER A 114 11.32 12.65 7.14
CA SER A 114 11.60 11.76 8.28
C SER A 114 11.94 10.32 7.87
N GLY A 115 12.04 10.03 6.56
CA GLY A 115 12.35 8.69 6.04
C GLY A 115 11.15 7.73 6.02
N LEU A 116 9.95 8.22 6.26
CA LEU A 116 8.71 7.44 6.28
C LEU A 116 7.93 7.66 4.97
N THR A 117 8.14 6.78 4.01
CA THR A 117 7.49 6.91 2.68
C THR A 117 6.01 6.58 2.73
N CYS A 118 5.20 7.52 2.31
CA CYS A 118 3.77 7.33 2.07
C CYS A 118 3.33 8.09 0.81
N ASN A 119 2.04 8.10 0.52
CA ASN A 119 1.49 9.02 -0.47
C ASN A 119 0.21 9.69 0.05
N LYS A 120 0.03 10.96 -0.31
CA LYS A 120 -1.26 11.62 -0.12
C LYS A 120 -2.36 10.87 -0.85
N ASN A 121 -3.54 10.83 -0.27
CA ASN A 121 -4.68 10.10 -0.81
C ASN A 121 -5.99 10.78 -0.41
N GLY A 122 -6.91 10.93 -1.37
CA GLY A 122 -8.26 11.39 -1.05
C GLY A 122 -8.98 10.39 -0.13
N ILE A 123 -9.78 10.93 0.77
CA ILE A 123 -10.70 10.16 1.62
C ILE A 123 -12.11 10.19 1.01
N PRO A 124 -13.04 9.34 1.46
CA PRO A 124 -14.43 9.42 1.02
C PRO A 124 -15.01 10.81 1.30
N PHE A 125 -15.66 11.41 0.29
CA PHE A 125 -16.22 12.78 0.36
C PHE A 125 -15.19 13.85 0.77
N ASP A 126 -13.96 13.72 0.29
CA ASP A 126 -12.87 14.62 0.62
C ASP A 126 -13.22 16.07 0.25
N PRO A 127 -13.14 17.03 1.20
CA PRO A 127 -13.38 18.43 0.92
C PRO A 127 -12.23 19.09 0.14
N GLU A 128 -11.04 18.47 0.15
CA GLU A 128 -9.84 19.02 -0.48
C GLU A 128 -9.73 18.61 -1.96
N LYS A 129 -8.97 19.41 -2.70
CA LYS A 129 -8.67 19.12 -4.11
C LYS A 129 -7.74 17.88 -4.23
N PRO A 130 -7.77 17.15 -5.35
CA PRO A 130 -6.95 15.95 -5.55
C PRO A 130 -5.44 16.13 -5.36
N MET A 131 -4.91 17.34 -5.55
CA MET A 131 -3.48 17.65 -5.34
C MET A 131 -3.13 17.96 -3.88
N VAL A 132 -4.12 18.16 -3.04
CA VAL A 132 -3.98 18.48 -1.60
C VAL A 132 -4.33 17.25 -0.77
N THR A 133 -5.56 16.77 -0.89
CA THR A 133 -6.17 15.65 -0.15
C THR A 133 -6.24 15.86 1.37
N SER A 134 -7.12 15.12 2.03
CA SER A 134 -7.24 15.12 3.49
C SER A 134 -6.66 13.86 4.13
N GLY A 135 -6.05 12.97 3.35
CA GLY A 135 -5.54 11.71 3.86
C GLY A 135 -4.18 11.33 3.31
N ILE A 136 -3.63 10.28 3.91
CA ILE A 136 -2.45 9.55 3.43
C ILE A 136 -2.76 8.07 3.36
N ARG A 137 -2.05 7.37 2.48
CA ARG A 137 -2.14 5.91 2.35
C ARG A 137 -0.85 5.26 2.78
N LEU A 138 -0.97 4.27 3.64
CA LEU A 138 0.12 3.45 4.16
C LEU A 138 -0.09 1.99 3.76
N GLY A 139 0.98 1.20 3.84
CA GLY A 139 0.90 -0.23 3.59
C GLY A 139 2.08 -0.99 4.18
N THR A 140 1.87 -2.25 4.48
CA THR A 140 2.82 -3.08 5.24
C THR A 140 3.65 -4.10 4.44
N PRO A 141 3.38 -4.39 3.15
CA PRO A 141 4.11 -5.45 2.44
C PRO A 141 5.62 -5.24 2.36
N ALA A 142 6.08 -4.01 2.12
CA ALA A 142 7.51 -3.72 1.98
C ALA A 142 8.28 -3.92 3.29
N GLY A 143 7.75 -3.42 4.41
CA GLY A 143 8.34 -3.63 5.73
C GLY A 143 8.32 -5.10 6.14
N THR A 144 7.18 -5.78 5.94
CA THR A 144 7.06 -7.22 6.23
C THR A 144 8.05 -8.05 5.42
N THR A 145 8.28 -7.71 4.14
CA THR A 145 9.29 -8.37 3.31
C THR A 145 10.72 -8.16 3.85
N ARG A 146 10.97 -7.03 4.51
CA ARG A 146 12.25 -6.70 5.17
C ARG A 146 12.41 -7.32 6.55
N GLY A 147 11.40 -8.05 7.03
CA GLY A 147 11.42 -8.72 8.34
C GLY A 147 10.77 -7.94 9.48
N PHE A 148 10.05 -6.84 9.19
CA PHE A 148 9.29 -6.13 10.22
C PHE A 148 8.11 -6.98 10.67
N GLY A 149 7.96 -7.10 11.99
CA GLY A 149 6.81 -7.69 12.66
C GLY A 149 5.93 -6.61 13.30
N GLN A 150 5.01 -7.05 14.15
CA GLN A 150 4.06 -6.15 14.81
C GLN A 150 4.75 -5.11 15.70
N ALA A 151 5.86 -5.49 16.38
CA ALA A 151 6.61 -4.56 17.23
C ALA A 151 7.21 -3.40 16.43
N GLU A 152 7.82 -3.69 15.28
CA GLU A 152 8.38 -2.67 14.41
C GLU A 152 7.29 -1.80 13.77
N PHE A 153 6.13 -2.38 13.42
CA PHE A 153 5.01 -1.58 12.89
C PHE A 153 4.32 -0.74 13.94
N ARG A 154 4.32 -1.15 15.21
CA ARG A 154 3.92 -0.28 16.33
C ARG A 154 4.85 0.92 16.43
N LEU A 155 6.16 0.69 16.46
CA LEU A 155 7.16 1.77 16.48
C LEU A 155 7.00 2.72 15.26
N VAL A 156 6.80 2.18 14.06
CA VAL A 156 6.53 2.99 12.86
C VAL A 156 5.27 3.85 13.05
N GLY A 157 4.21 3.30 13.62
CA GLY A 157 2.99 4.03 13.94
C GLY A 157 3.23 5.17 14.91
N GLU A 158 3.96 4.92 15.99
CA GLU A 158 4.34 5.91 17.00
C GLU A 158 5.16 7.05 16.38
N LEU A 159 6.15 6.74 15.54
CA LEU A 159 6.96 7.74 14.83
C LEU A 159 6.12 8.56 13.83
N ILE A 160 5.17 7.94 13.14
CA ILE A 160 4.24 8.68 12.27
C ILE A 160 3.40 9.67 13.08
N VAL A 161 2.87 9.25 14.23
CA VAL A 161 2.10 10.11 15.12
C VAL A 161 2.96 11.28 15.61
N GLU A 162 4.18 11.02 16.06
CA GLU A 162 5.12 12.04 16.53
C GLU A 162 5.39 13.11 15.45
N VAL A 163 5.69 12.69 14.22
CA VAL A 163 5.92 13.60 13.10
C VAL A 163 4.66 14.44 12.80
N LEU A 164 3.49 13.83 12.80
CA LEU A 164 2.24 14.53 12.50
C LEU A 164 1.82 15.47 13.62
N ASP A 165 2.08 15.12 14.88
CA ASP A 165 1.84 15.99 16.03
C ASP A 165 2.78 17.20 16.00
N GLY A 166 4.05 16.99 15.74
CA GLY A 166 5.02 18.07 15.54
C GLY A 166 4.63 18.99 14.39
N LEU A 167 4.18 18.43 13.27
CA LEU A 167 3.70 19.20 12.12
C LEU A 167 2.43 20.00 12.45
N ALA A 168 1.48 19.43 13.19
CA ALA A 168 0.27 20.13 13.62
C ALA A 168 0.56 21.30 14.58
N ALA A 169 1.53 21.12 15.48
CA ALA A 169 1.91 22.12 16.47
C ALA A 169 2.75 23.27 15.88
N ASN A 170 3.69 22.98 14.98
CA ASN A 170 4.74 23.90 14.55
C ASN A 170 4.68 24.25 13.05
N GLY A 171 3.78 23.65 12.29
CA GLY A 171 3.70 23.82 10.84
C GLY A 171 4.87 23.16 10.10
N GLU A 172 5.04 23.49 8.81
CA GLU A 172 6.07 22.90 7.93
C GLU A 172 7.53 23.26 8.33
N ASN A 173 7.72 24.18 9.25
CA ASN A 173 9.02 24.55 9.79
C ASN A 173 9.46 23.68 10.99
N ASN A 174 8.77 22.59 11.23
CA ASN A 174 9.14 21.61 12.25
C ASN A 174 10.38 20.83 11.78
N GLU A 175 11.53 21.05 12.43
CA GLU A 175 12.79 20.33 12.22
C GLU A 175 12.94 19.17 13.21
#